data_f87672baa5a2cd69d29c46467ebcc40b
#
_entry.id   f87672baa5a2cd69d29c46467ebcc40b
#
_cell.length_a   1.000
_cell.length_b   1.000
_cell.length_c   1.000
_cell.angle_alpha   90.00
_cell.angle_beta   90.00
_cell.angle_gamma   90.00
#
_symmetry.space_group_name_H-M   'P 1'
#
loop_
_entity.id
_entity.type
_entity.pdbx_description
1 polymer ?
#
loop_
_entity_poly.entity_id
_entity_poly.type
_entity_poly.pdbx_seq_one_letter_code
_entity_poly.pdbx_strand_id
1 'polypeptide(L)'
;MVTVGGGLCVKILKRTADFNIHNAISNLPSTDSTKFLVPKKTRLFVEQTIRERSEAKKIHSTFQQGLLRLRLMVAKKLVESLNDSQVAGPHLLTMEATVLGLGPNYQIRILLTNISDELSDTDLYIVCRSENTEVKPRVMDVPLLPNAISIPMMINAILKSNISGRIEILLCKKSKTKPVTVTTVVLPAAEEDIEV
;
A
#
# COMPACT_ATOMS: atom_id res chain seq x y z
N MET A 1 0.67 22.89 24.25
CA MET A 1 1.44 22.53 23.07
C MET A 1 2.54 21.58 23.49
N VAL A 2 2.55 20.37 22.96
CA VAL A 2 3.54 19.35 23.31
C VAL A 2 4.45 19.20 22.10
N THR A 3 5.73 19.46 22.25
CA THR A 3 6.74 19.25 21.20
C THR A 3 7.61 18.06 21.61
N VAL A 4 7.68 17.04 20.75
CA VAL A 4 8.55 15.89 20.89
C VAL A 4 9.81 16.17 20.06
N GLY A 5 10.90 16.47 20.74
CA GLY A 5 12.22 16.57 20.10
C GLY A 5 12.93 15.21 20.13
N GLY A 6 13.72 14.92 19.11
CA GLY A 6 14.40 13.62 18.93
C GLY A 6 15.26 13.22 20.09
N GLY A 7 14.80 12.27 20.90
CA GLY A 7 15.35 11.77 22.14
C GLY A 7 14.42 12.10 23.29
N LEU A 8 13.57 11.18 23.67
CA LEU A 8 12.74 11.03 24.90
C LEU A 8 12.56 12.27 25.83
N CYS A 9 12.58 13.48 25.32
CA CYS A 9 12.38 14.70 26.10
C CYS A 9 11.01 15.29 25.79
N VAL A 10 10.05 15.12 26.69
CA VAL A 10 8.74 15.76 26.61
C VAL A 10 8.84 17.14 27.26
N LYS A 11 8.78 18.20 26.47
CA LYS A 11 8.67 19.58 26.96
C LYS A 11 7.20 19.96 27.10
N ILE A 12 6.74 20.11 28.32
CA ILE A 12 5.41 20.65 28.60
C ILE A 12 5.53 22.16 28.75
N LEU A 13 5.01 22.89 27.76
CA LEU A 13 4.94 24.33 27.80
C LEU A 13 3.63 24.74 28.49
N LYS A 14 3.74 25.26 29.70
CA LYS A 14 2.60 25.82 30.42
C LYS A 14 2.37 27.26 29.96
N ARG A 15 1.13 27.58 29.64
CA ARG A 15 0.76 28.96 29.28
C ARG A 15 0.92 29.84 30.50
N THR A 16 1.86 30.78 30.48
CA THR A 16 2.14 31.68 31.61
C THR A 16 1.33 32.97 31.60
N ALA A 17 0.59 33.25 30.51
CA ALA A 17 -0.25 34.44 30.41
C ALA A 17 -1.73 34.02 30.46
N ASP A 18 -2.42 34.42 31.49
CA ASP A 18 -3.88 34.42 31.54
C ASP A 18 -4.40 35.51 30.60
N PHE A 19 -4.68 35.11 29.36
CA PHE A 19 -5.41 35.97 28.43
C PHE A 19 -6.89 36.00 28.84
N ASN A 20 -7.20 36.78 29.89
CA ASN A 20 -8.57 37.16 30.21
C ASN A 20 -9.05 38.14 29.16
N ILE A 21 -9.55 37.62 28.05
CA ILE A 21 -10.16 38.39 26.96
C ILE A 21 -11.30 39.25 27.51
N HIS A 22 -11.99 38.82 28.56
CA HIS A 22 -13.04 39.60 29.21
C HIS A 22 -12.54 40.88 29.90
N ASN A 23 -11.34 40.89 30.47
CA ASN A 23 -10.79 42.06 31.12
C ASN A 23 -10.15 43.06 30.15
N ALA A 24 -9.75 42.58 28.95
CA ALA A 24 -9.27 43.51 27.90
C ALA A 24 -10.40 44.24 27.19
N ILE A 25 -11.60 43.68 27.18
CA ILE A 25 -12.77 44.30 26.53
C ILE A 25 -13.45 45.30 27.45
N SER A 26 -13.38 45.16 28.77
CA SER A 26 -14.00 46.07 29.74
C SER A 26 -13.24 47.39 29.92
N ASN A 27 -11.98 47.48 29.49
CA ASN A 27 -11.16 48.67 29.62
C ASN A 27 -11.00 49.48 28.31
N LEU A 28 -11.71 49.12 27.26
CA LEU A 28 -11.79 50.01 26.09
C LEU A 28 -12.79 51.11 26.38
N PRO A 29 -12.41 52.41 26.23
CA PRO A 29 -13.37 53.50 26.32
C PRO A 29 -14.46 53.25 25.29
N SER A 30 -15.70 53.40 25.71
CA SER A 30 -16.90 53.29 24.89
C SER A 30 -16.91 54.38 23.84
N THR A 31 -16.05 54.30 22.86
CA THR A 31 -16.16 55.09 21.64
C THR A 31 -17.27 54.45 20.81
N ASP A 32 -18.24 55.29 20.46
CA ASP A 32 -19.41 55.03 19.65
C ASP A 32 -19.21 53.87 18.68
N SER A 33 -20.08 52.88 18.78
CA SER A 33 -20.07 51.64 17.98
C SER A 33 -20.31 51.98 16.51
N THR A 34 -19.32 52.51 15.83
CA THR A 34 -19.28 52.41 14.38
C THR A 34 -19.19 50.92 14.06
N LYS A 35 -20.35 50.31 13.80
CA LYS A 35 -20.45 48.97 13.30
C LYS A 35 -19.65 48.90 12.01
N PHE A 36 -18.39 48.41 12.09
CA PHE A 36 -17.60 48.16 10.91
C PHE A 36 -18.40 47.20 10.02
N LEU A 37 -18.80 47.68 8.86
CA LEU A 37 -19.46 46.88 7.85
C LEU A 37 -18.44 45.85 7.34
N VAL A 38 -18.50 44.65 7.90
CA VAL A 38 -17.66 43.55 7.49
C VAL A 38 -17.98 43.19 6.03
N PRO A 39 -17.01 43.20 5.11
CA PRO A 39 -17.25 42.91 3.71
C PRO A 39 -17.95 41.55 3.55
N LYS A 40 -18.88 41.44 2.60
CA LYS A 40 -19.67 40.21 2.35
C LYS A 40 -18.81 38.96 2.21
N LYS A 41 -17.63 39.08 1.57
CA LYS A 41 -16.69 37.95 1.44
C LYS A 41 -16.17 37.48 2.79
N THR A 42 -15.80 38.40 3.69
CA THR A 42 -15.31 38.06 5.04
C THR A 42 -16.41 37.38 5.86
N ARG A 43 -17.64 37.85 5.72
CA ARG A 43 -18.81 37.27 6.39
C ARG A 43 -19.06 35.85 5.94
N LEU A 44 -18.98 35.58 4.64
CA LEU A 44 -19.10 34.21 4.10
C LEU A 44 -18.00 33.29 4.65
N PHE A 45 -16.76 33.75 4.72
CA PHE A 45 -15.66 32.96 5.32
C PHE A 45 -15.91 32.66 6.79
N VAL A 46 -16.38 33.61 7.55
CA VAL A 46 -16.71 33.43 8.98
C VAL A 46 -17.85 32.41 9.13
N GLU A 47 -18.91 32.54 8.35
CA GLU A 47 -20.04 31.61 8.36
C GLU A 47 -19.58 30.19 7.97
N GLN A 48 -18.73 30.04 6.94
CA GLN A 48 -18.15 28.78 6.54
C GLN A 48 -17.29 28.17 7.65
N THR A 49 -16.43 28.96 8.29
CA THR A 49 -15.57 28.50 9.39
C THR A 49 -16.40 28.03 10.59
N ILE A 50 -17.48 28.75 10.93
CA ILE A 50 -18.39 28.34 12.00
C ILE A 50 -19.07 27.01 11.66
N ARG A 51 -19.54 26.85 10.41
CA ARG A 51 -20.15 25.60 9.93
C ARG A 51 -19.15 24.45 9.98
N GLU A 52 -17.95 24.63 9.47
CA GLU A 52 -16.88 23.63 9.51
C GLU A 52 -16.54 23.22 10.94
N ARG A 53 -16.47 24.17 11.89
CA ARG A 53 -16.25 23.86 13.31
C ARG A 53 -17.40 23.07 13.92
N SER A 54 -18.64 23.41 13.60
CA SER A 54 -19.81 22.68 14.11
C SER A 54 -19.89 21.26 13.58
N GLU A 55 -19.46 21.04 12.32
CA GLU A 55 -19.46 19.75 11.65
C GLU A 55 -18.19 18.93 11.92
N ALA A 56 -17.10 19.54 12.39
CA ALA A 56 -15.80 18.89 12.60
C ALA A 56 -15.91 17.64 13.49
N LYS A 57 -16.75 17.67 14.53
CA LYS A 57 -16.99 16.53 15.42
C LYS A 57 -17.66 15.36 14.68
N LYS A 58 -18.61 15.67 13.80
CA LYS A 58 -19.33 14.67 12.99
C LYS A 58 -18.38 14.05 11.95
N ILE A 59 -17.58 14.88 11.26
CA ILE A 59 -16.59 14.45 10.29
C ILE A 59 -15.54 13.55 10.96
N HIS A 60 -15.04 13.95 12.13
CA HIS A 60 -14.09 13.16 12.89
C HIS A 60 -14.68 11.79 13.30
N SER A 61 -15.92 11.78 13.78
CA SER A 61 -16.62 10.53 14.14
C SER A 61 -16.79 9.60 12.95
N THR A 62 -17.21 10.11 11.78
CA THR A 62 -17.37 9.30 10.56
C THR A 62 -16.01 8.75 10.07
N PHE A 63 -14.96 9.55 10.17
CA PHE A 63 -13.60 9.11 9.84
C PHE A 63 -13.13 7.98 10.78
N GLN A 64 -13.32 8.13 12.08
CA GLN A 64 -12.97 7.10 13.07
C GLN A 64 -13.75 5.79 12.84
N GLN A 65 -15.04 5.90 12.52
CA GLN A 65 -15.85 4.72 12.17
C GLN A 65 -15.34 4.03 10.90
N GLY A 66 -14.98 4.81 9.86
CA GLY A 66 -14.39 4.29 8.64
C GLY A 66 -13.08 3.54 8.91
N LEU A 67 -12.21 4.12 9.72
CA LEU A 67 -10.93 3.53 10.10
C LEU A 67 -11.11 2.24 10.90
N LEU A 68 -12.07 2.18 11.84
CA LEU A 68 -12.39 0.98 12.58
C LEU A 68 -12.95 -0.14 11.69
N ARG A 69 -13.83 0.21 10.72
CA ARG A 69 -14.33 -0.75 9.74
C ARG A 69 -13.21 -1.34 8.87
N LEU A 70 -12.29 -0.50 8.45
CA LEU A 70 -11.13 -0.92 7.65
C LEU A 70 -10.22 -1.84 8.45
N ARG A 71 -9.91 -1.50 9.71
CA ARG A 71 -9.14 -2.36 10.61
C ARG A 71 -9.81 -3.71 10.83
N LEU A 72 -11.13 -3.73 11.02
CA LEU A 72 -11.89 -4.97 11.19
C LEU A 72 -11.83 -5.83 9.92
N MET A 73 -11.95 -5.21 8.74
CA MET A 73 -11.84 -5.91 7.46
C MET A 73 -10.47 -6.56 7.29
N VAL A 74 -9.39 -5.82 7.59
CA VAL A 74 -8.02 -6.35 7.53
C VAL A 74 -7.84 -7.50 8.51
N ALA A 75 -8.33 -7.38 9.76
CA ALA A 75 -8.24 -8.45 10.74
C ALA A 75 -9.01 -9.72 10.30
N LYS A 76 -10.22 -9.57 9.75
CA LYS A 76 -10.96 -10.71 9.19
C LYS A 76 -10.19 -11.39 8.06
N LYS A 77 -9.63 -10.62 7.12
CA LYS A 77 -8.84 -11.18 6.03
C LYS A 77 -7.56 -11.88 6.51
N LEU A 78 -6.93 -11.37 7.56
CA LEU A 78 -5.79 -12.02 8.19
C LEU A 78 -6.20 -13.38 8.79
N VAL A 79 -7.30 -13.45 9.53
CA VAL A 79 -7.81 -14.71 10.11
C VAL A 79 -8.16 -15.71 9.01
N GLU A 80 -8.85 -15.28 7.93
CA GLU A 80 -9.13 -16.12 6.77
C GLU A 80 -7.84 -16.67 6.16
N SER A 81 -6.83 -15.81 5.98
CA SER A 81 -5.52 -16.21 5.44
C SER A 81 -4.80 -17.23 6.33
N LEU A 82 -4.89 -17.09 7.66
CA LEU A 82 -4.29 -18.05 8.60
C LEU A 82 -5.04 -19.38 8.60
N ASN A 83 -6.35 -19.37 8.52
CA ASN A 83 -7.17 -20.57 8.45
C ASN A 83 -6.94 -21.33 7.13
N ASP A 84 -6.85 -20.62 6.00
CA ASP A 84 -6.51 -21.22 4.71
C ASP A 84 -5.13 -21.89 4.70
N SER A 85 -4.23 -21.48 5.64
CA SER A 85 -2.90 -22.10 5.77
C SER A 85 -2.94 -23.54 6.28
N GLN A 86 -3.99 -23.92 6.98
CA GLN A 86 -4.15 -25.29 7.52
C GLN A 86 -4.68 -26.28 6.49
N VAL A 87 -5.25 -25.79 5.40
CA VAL A 87 -5.72 -26.62 4.28
C VAL A 87 -4.68 -26.56 3.16
N ALA A 88 -3.49 -27.09 3.41
CA ALA A 88 -2.58 -27.45 2.33
C ALA A 88 -3.14 -28.70 1.63
N GLY A 89 -4.16 -28.51 0.81
CA GLY A 89 -4.58 -29.51 -0.16
C GLY A 89 -3.44 -29.78 -1.15
N PRO A 90 -3.46 -30.91 -1.88
CA PRO A 90 -2.44 -31.23 -2.87
C PRO A 90 -2.28 -30.03 -3.81
N HIS A 91 -1.02 -29.62 -4.05
CA HIS A 91 -0.70 -28.53 -4.96
C HIS A 91 -1.12 -28.92 -6.36
N LEU A 92 -2.30 -28.49 -6.76
CA LEU A 92 -2.91 -28.80 -8.06
C LEU A 92 -2.35 -27.92 -9.19
N LEU A 93 -1.52 -26.94 -8.83
CA LEU A 93 -0.85 -26.01 -9.74
C LEU A 93 0.66 -26.05 -9.49
N THR A 94 1.43 -26.38 -10.54
CA THR A 94 2.88 -26.27 -10.53
C THR A 94 3.32 -25.02 -11.30
N MET A 95 4.33 -24.33 -10.76
CA MET A 95 4.94 -23.16 -11.36
C MET A 95 6.45 -23.37 -11.42
N GLU A 96 6.98 -23.44 -12.64
CA GLU A 96 8.39 -23.52 -12.92
C GLU A 96 8.87 -22.20 -13.53
N ALA A 97 10.03 -21.72 -13.11
CA ALA A 97 10.62 -20.51 -13.63
C ALA A 97 12.05 -20.78 -14.09
N THR A 98 12.33 -20.40 -15.34
CA THR A 98 13.64 -20.55 -15.96
C THR A 98 14.20 -19.18 -16.31
N VAL A 99 15.46 -18.92 -15.99
CA VAL A 99 16.17 -17.68 -16.33
C VAL A 99 16.88 -17.85 -17.66
N LEU A 100 16.69 -16.91 -18.55
CA LEU A 100 17.34 -16.84 -19.87
C LEU A 100 18.12 -15.52 -19.98
N GLY A 101 19.36 -15.58 -20.43
CA GLY A 101 20.23 -14.41 -20.62
C GLY A 101 21.46 -14.45 -19.73
N LEU A 102 22.48 -13.64 -20.09
CA LEU A 102 23.77 -13.55 -19.40
C LEU A 102 23.92 -12.28 -18.55
N GLY A 103 22.90 -11.41 -18.56
CA GLY A 103 22.87 -10.13 -17.83
C GLY A 103 23.30 -8.92 -18.67
N PRO A 104 23.07 -7.71 -18.21
CA PRO A 104 22.23 -7.31 -17.07
C PRO A 104 20.72 -7.46 -17.36
N ASN A 105 20.35 -7.78 -18.62
CA ASN A 105 18.97 -7.99 -19.06
C ASN A 105 18.66 -9.48 -19.09
N TYR A 106 17.73 -9.92 -18.26
CA TYR A 106 17.29 -11.30 -18.18
C TYR A 106 15.85 -11.44 -18.66
N GLN A 107 15.56 -12.58 -19.26
CA GLN A 107 14.17 -13.01 -19.48
C GLN A 107 13.86 -14.18 -18.56
N ILE A 108 12.74 -14.12 -17.87
CA ILE A 108 12.27 -15.21 -17.02
C ILE A 108 11.08 -15.85 -17.71
N ARG A 109 11.24 -17.09 -18.06
CA ARG A 109 10.15 -17.92 -18.59
C ARG A 109 9.48 -18.63 -17.43
N ILE A 110 8.20 -18.35 -17.22
CA ILE A 110 7.36 -19.01 -16.23
C ILE A 110 6.50 -20.02 -16.95
N LEU A 111 6.54 -21.25 -16.49
CA LEU A 111 5.70 -22.33 -16.98
C LEU A 111 4.67 -22.66 -15.91
N LEU A 112 3.40 -22.48 -16.22
CA LEU A 112 2.30 -22.84 -15.34
C LEU A 112 1.65 -24.11 -15.87
N THR A 113 1.52 -25.13 -15.03
CA THR A 113 0.85 -26.38 -15.36
C THR A 113 -0.27 -26.64 -14.36
N ASN A 114 -1.47 -26.83 -14.87
CA ASN A 114 -2.63 -27.23 -14.08
C ASN A 114 -2.76 -28.75 -14.09
N ILE A 115 -2.83 -29.35 -12.90
CA ILE A 115 -2.93 -30.80 -12.73
C ILE A 115 -4.38 -31.21 -12.39
N SER A 116 -5.27 -30.24 -12.07
CA SER A 116 -6.64 -30.52 -11.66
C SER A 116 -7.68 -29.94 -12.60
N ASP A 117 -8.78 -30.67 -12.74
CA ASP A 117 -9.95 -30.21 -13.51
C ASP A 117 -10.75 -29.08 -12.80
N GLU A 118 -10.53 -28.88 -11.50
CA GLU A 118 -11.31 -27.95 -10.69
C GLU A 118 -10.84 -26.48 -10.81
N LEU A 119 -9.67 -26.23 -11.38
CA LEU A 119 -9.05 -24.90 -11.48
C LEU A 119 -9.24 -24.24 -12.84
N SER A 120 -10.38 -24.42 -13.48
CA SER A 120 -10.77 -23.63 -14.67
C SER A 120 -11.05 -22.14 -14.35
N ASP A 121 -10.58 -21.66 -13.19
CA ASP A 121 -10.80 -20.31 -12.69
C ASP A 121 -10.02 -19.26 -13.47
N THR A 122 -10.74 -18.32 -14.05
CA THR A 122 -10.23 -17.16 -14.81
C THR A 122 -9.58 -16.07 -13.93
N ASP A 123 -9.57 -16.23 -12.60
CA ASP A 123 -9.21 -15.18 -11.64
C ASP A 123 -7.80 -15.32 -11.06
N LEU A 124 -6.89 -15.93 -11.82
CA LEU A 124 -5.49 -16.06 -11.44
C LEU A 124 -4.66 -14.90 -12.00
N TYR A 125 -3.72 -14.41 -11.22
CA TYR A 125 -2.74 -13.40 -11.65
C TYR A 125 -1.39 -13.65 -10.99
N ILE A 126 -0.33 -13.27 -11.71
CA ILE A 126 1.05 -13.35 -11.22
C ILE A 126 1.49 -11.97 -10.75
N VAL A 127 2.14 -11.92 -9.59
CA VAL A 127 2.81 -10.73 -9.07
C VAL A 127 4.28 -11.02 -8.89
N CYS A 128 5.14 -10.17 -9.43
CA CYS A 128 6.58 -10.26 -9.27
C CYS A 128 7.06 -9.21 -8.28
N ARG A 129 7.73 -9.68 -7.24
CA ARG A 129 8.38 -8.86 -6.22
C ARG A 129 9.89 -9.00 -6.33
N SER A 130 10.58 -7.88 -6.38
CA SER A 130 12.04 -7.83 -6.40
C SER A 130 12.55 -6.64 -5.62
N GLU A 131 13.75 -6.74 -5.03
CA GLU A 131 14.38 -5.65 -4.28
C GLU A 131 15.37 -4.86 -5.14
N ASN A 132 16.26 -5.54 -5.87
CA ASN A 132 17.36 -4.93 -6.63
C ASN A 132 17.21 -5.04 -8.15
N THR A 133 16.05 -5.51 -8.61
CA THR A 133 15.81 -5.79 -10.02
C THR A 133 14.57 -5.05 -10.49
N GLU A 134 14.62 -4.46 -11.66
CA GLU A 134 13.44 -3.90 -12.31
C GLU A 134 12.75 -4.99 -13.13
N VAL A 135 11.52 -5.31 -12.79
CA VAL A 135 10.74 -6.37 -13.44
C VAL A 135 9.58 -5.75 -14.22
N LYS A 136 9.42 -6.18 -15.47
CA LYS A 136 8.33 -5.74 -16.37
C LYS A 136 7.74 -6.93 -17.13
N PRO A 137 6.42 -7.12 -17.09
CA PRO A 137 5.44 -6.47 -16.21
C PRO A 137 5.53 -6.97 -14.77
N ARG A 138 5.12 -6.16 -13.78
CA ARG A 138 5.08 -6.58 -12.37
C ARG A 138 3.87 -7.42 -12.02
N VAL A 139 2.79 -7.22 -12.75
CA VAL A 139 1.52 -7.95 -12.57
C VAL A 139 1.06 -8.41 -13.95
N MET A 140 0.69 -9.68 -14.04
CA MET A 140 0.14 -10.29 -15.26
C MET A 140 -1.07 -11.12 -14.91
N ASP A 141 -2.15 -10.98 -15.67
CA ASP A 141 -3.27 -11.92 -15.59
C ASP A 141 -2.87 -13.24 -16.27
N VAL A 142 -3.25 -14.35 -15.64
CA VAL A 142 -3.01 -15.68 -16.17
C VAL A 142 -4.18 -16.02 -17.10
N PRO A 143 -3.92 -16.41 -18.35
CA PRO A 143 -4.98 -16.89 -19.22
C PRO A 143 -5.59 -18.19 -18.65
N LEU A 144 -6.76 -18.59 -19.18
CA LEU A 144 -7.38 -19.86 -18.83
C LEU A 144 -6.36 -21.01 -18.93
N LEU A 145 -6.18 -21.72 -17.81
CA LEU A 145 -5.28 -22.86 -17.70
C LEU A 145 -6.08 -24.17 -17.93
N PRO A 146 -6.10 -24.70 -19.15
CA PRO A 146 -6.71 -26.01 -19.37
C PRO A 146 -5.92 -27.10 -18.65
N ASN A 147 -6.59 -28.18 -18.28
CA ASN A 147 -5.97 -29.31 -17.60
C ASN A 147 -4.83 -29.92 -18.44
N ALA A 148 -3.73 -30.26 -17.78
CA ALA A 148 -2.52 -30.89 -18.36
C ALA A 148 -1.80 -30.08 -19.45
N ILE A 149 -2.14 -28.83 -19.68
CA ILE A 149 -1.44 -27.96 -20.62
C ILE A 149 -0.60 -26.94 -19.86
N SER A 150 0.67 -26.83 -20.25
CA SER A 150 1.59 -25.85 -19.70
C SER A 150 1.54 -24.56 -20.52
N ILE A 151 1.27 -23.44 -19.88
CA ILE A 151 1.25 -22.12 -20.52
C ILE A 151 2.55 -21.38 -20.20
N PRO A 152 3.36 -21.03 -21.21
CA PRO A 152 4.55 -20.21 -21.01
C PRO A 152 4.18 -18.74 -20.90
N MET A 153 4.71 -18.06 -19.88
CA MET A 153 4.62 -16.62 -19.69
C MET A 153 6.02 -16.04 -19.61
N MET A 154 6.23 -14.84 -20.11
CA MET A 154 7.55 -14.22 -20.18
C MET A 154 7.57 -12.90 -19.37
N ILE A 155 8.63 -12.72 -18.60
CA ILE A 155 8.88 -11.51 -17.82
C ILE A 155 10.30 -11.04 -18.13
N ASN A 156 10.46 -9.74 -18.32
CA ASN A 156 11.77 -9.12 -18.49
C ASN A 156 12.26 -8.59 -17.13
N ALA A 157 13.48 -8.91 -16.79
CA ALA A 157 14.13 -8.49 -15.55
C ALA A 157 15.45 -7.78 -15.86
N ILE A 158 15.64 -6.58 -15.31
CA ILE A 158 16.85 -5.77 -15.50
C ILE A 158 17.52 -5.60 -14.13
N LEU A 159 18.75 -6.06 -14.01
CA LEU A 159 19.56 -5.84 -12.81
C LEU A 159 19.99 -4.38 -12.71
N LYS A 160 19.75 -3.76 -11.55
CA LYS A 160 20.18 -2.36 -11.29
C LYS A 160 21.63 -2.24 -10.84
N SER A 161 22.23 -3.34 -10.40
CA SER A 161 23.60 -3.41 -9.90
C SER A 161 24.24 -4.72 -10.32
N ASN A 162 25.56 -4.78 -10.39
CA ASN A 162 26.30 -6.01 -10.72
C ASN A 162 26.23 -7.09 -9.61
N ILE A 163 25.29 -6.96 -8.70
CA ILE A 163 25.07 -7.92 -7.61
C ILE A 163 23.91 -8.84 -8.01
N SER A 164 23.99 -10.10 -7.62
CA SER A 164 22.92 -11.06 -7.84
C SER A 164 21.57 -10.53 -7.36
N GLY A 165 20.53 -10.69 -8.18
CA GLY A 165 19.16 -10.26 -7.87
C GLY A 165 18.29 -11.43 -7.42
N ARG A 166 17.33 -11.15 -6.53
CA ARG A 166 16.31 -12.12 -6.13
C ARG A 166 14.93 -11.64 -6.55
N ILE A 167 14.19 -12.49 -7.20
CA ILE A 167 12.81 -12.22 -7.63
C ILE A 167 11.90 -13.28 -7.03
N GLU A 168 10.86 -12.82 -6.36
CA GLU A 168 9.78 -13.68 -5.85
C GLU A 168 8.59 -13.57 -6.81
N ILE A 169 8.19 -14.70 -7.35
CA ILE A 169 7.06 -14.83 -8.27
C ILE A 169 5.91 -15.46 -7.50
N LEU A 170 4.84 -14.71 -7.35
CA LEU A 170 3.67 -15.08 -6.55
C LEU A 170 2.50 -15.33 -7.49
N LEU A 171 1.96 -16.53 -7.47
CA LEU A 171 0.70 -16.83 -8.15
C LEU A 171 -0.45 -16.59 -7.17
N CYS A 172 -1.31 -15.65 -7.49
CA CYS A 172 -2.40 -15.21 -6.62
C CYS A 172 -3.77 -15.47 -7.29
N LYS A 173 -4.80 -15.68 -6.47
CA LYS A 173 -6.19 -15.74 -6.89
C LYS A 173 -6.91 -14.49 -6.39
N LYS A 174 -7.71 -13.80 -7.24
CA LYS A 174 -8.42 -12.55 -6.88
C LYS A 174 -9.31 -12.69 -5.64
N SER A 175 -9.84 -13.88 -5.40
CA SER A 175 -10.70 -14.18 -4.24
C SER A 175 -9.94 -14.47 -2.95
N LYS A 176 -8.63 -14.75 -3.00
CA LYS A 176 -7.81 -15.13 -1.83
C LYS A 176 -6.72 -14.12 -1.56
N THR A 177 -6.40 -13.89 -0.29
CA THR A 177 -5.32 -12.99 0.14
C THR A 177 -3.97 -13.67 0.17
N LYS A 178 -3.95 -15.01 0.26
CA LYS A 178 -2.74 -15.83 0.27
C LYS A 178 -2.39 -16.25 -1.16
N PRO A 179 -1.10 -16.19 -1.57
CA PRO A 179 -0.68 -16.75 -2.84
C PRO A 179 -0.92 -18.26 -2.89
N VAL A 180 -1.32 -18.75 -4.05
CA VAL A 180 -1.54 -20.19 -4.30
C VAL A 180 -0.20 -20.92 -4.34
N THR A 181 0.78 -20.33 -5.03
CA THR A 181 2.13 -20.87 -5.17
C THR A 181 3.13 -19.74 -5.20
N VAL A 182 4.33 -19.97 -4.65
CA VAL A 182 5.42 -19.00 -4.64
C VAL A 182 6.68 -19.67 -5.18
N THR A 183 7.33 -19.03 -6.13
CA THR A 183 8.62 -19.47 -6.67
C THR A 183 9.63 -18.35 -6.54
N THR A 184 10.82 -18.68 -6.06
CA THR A 184 11.93 -17.73 -5.95
C THR A 184 12.95 -18.00 -7.04
N VAL A 185 13.32 -16.97 -7.77
CA VAL A 185 14.33 -17.00 -8.83
C VAL A 185 15.50 -16.16 -8.41
N VAL A 186 16.71 -16.69 -8.54
CA VAL A 186 17.95 -15.96 -8.31
C VAL A 186 18.57 -15.65 -9.65
N LEU A 187 18.79 -14.37 -9.91
CA LEU A 187 19.53 -13.90 -11.09
C LEU A 187 21.01 -13.85 -10.75
N PRO A 188 21.90 -14.42 -11.56
CA PRO A 188 23.33 -14.27 -11.36
C PRO A 188 23.73 -12.80 -11.51
N ALA A 189 24.90 -12.43 -11.00
CA ALA A 189 25.51 -11.15 -11.31
C ALA A 189 25.77 -11.06 -12.81
N ALA A 190 25.66 -9.84 -13.38
CA ALA A 190 26.02 -9.66 -14.77
C ALA A 190 27.52 -9.97 -14.97
N GLU A 191 27.86 -10.69 -16.04
CA GLU A 191 29.24 -10.90 -16.40
C GLU A 191 29.83 -9.55 -16.82
N GLU A 192 30.95 -9.17 -16.20
CA GLU A 192 31.71 -8.01 -16.64
C GLU A 192 32.33 -8.35 -17.99
N ASP A 193 32.13 -7.48 -18.98
CA ASP A 193 32.84 -7.59 -20.26
C ASP A 193 34.35 -7.55 -19.96
N ILE A 194 35.02 -8.68 -20.15
CA ILE A 194 36.49 -8.71 -20.10
C ILE A 194 36.94 -7.94 -21.32
N GLU A 195 37.31 -6.65 -21.12
CA GLU A 195 38.02 -5.90 -22.15
C GLU A 195 39.32 -6.65 -22.44
N VAL A 196 39.38 -7.25 -23.62
CA VAL A 196 40.57 -7.92 -24.18
C VAL A 196 41.45 -6.89 -24.90
#